data_fa4e2859ccd12063d39b3a7bc2460691
#
_entry.id   fa4e2859ccd12063d39b3a7bc2460691
#
_cell.length_a   1.000
_cell.length_b   1.000
_cell.length_c   1.000
_cell.angle_alpha   90.00
_cell.angle_beta   90.00
_cell.angle_gamma   90.00
#
_symmetry.space_group_name_H-M   'P 1'
#
loop_
_entity.id
_entity.type
_entity.pdbx_description
1 polymer ?
#
loop_
_entity_poly.entity_id
_entity_poly.type
_entity_poly.pdbx_seq_one_letter_code
_entity_poly.pdbx_strand_id
1 'polypeptide(L)'
;KTVSTDGDSDLAVPADIAGAMVSWTLNSAGALYDEAAGALAEADFDPQFLPEEASPASALLHMLTKLYRRSDTLVKSVPYRNYPKGISGAMKAVYAVIPEEPDASDEKLRFSEAFKVGVRLVQVGDGADAYLEPCLWFGPEVSQDQISQMEDDYPNYLKLLGSSEQSLWLTRLAKSVLGGVALEGGSGHYFIE
;
A
#
# COMPACT_ATOMS: atom_id res chain seq x y z
N LYS A 1 -29.96 -24.94 -32.45
CA LYS A 1 -30.47 -23.59 -32.22
C LYS A 1 -29.34 -22.75 -31.66
N THR A 2 -28.61 -22.15 -32.57
CA THR A 2 -27.44 -21.31 -32.32
C THR A 2 -27.97 -19.90 -31.98
N VAL A 3 -27.63 -19.40 -30.82
CA VAL A 3 -27.88 -17.99 -30.47
C VAL A 3 -26.64 -17.22 -30.83
N SER A 4 -26.75 -16.40 -31.87
CA SER A 4 -25.73 -15.40 -32.25
C SER A 4 -25.95 -14.20 -31.33
N THR A 5 -24.94 -13.84 -30.54
CA THR A 5 -24.87 -12.58 -29.81
C THR A 5 -23.96 -11.63 -30.59
N ASP A 6 -24.48 -11.08 -31.67
CA ASP A 6 -23.95 -9.87 -32.28
C ASP A 6 -24.47 -8.67 -31.50
N GLY A 7 -23.64 -8.16 -30.64
CA GLY A 7 -23.85 -6.93 -29.88
C GLY A 7 -22.57 -6.10 -29.90
N ASP A 8 -22.02 -5.91 -31.10
CA ASP A 8 -20.98 -4.91 -31.34
C ASP A 8 -21.71 -3.55 -31.45
N SER A 9 -21.94 -2.94 -30.30
CA SER A 9 -22.33 -1.52 -30.25
C SER A 9 -21.05 -0.71 -30.54
N ASP A 10 -20.79 -0.55 -31.82
CA ASP A 10 -19.87 0.45 -32.36
C ASP A 10 -20.35 1.83 -31.89
N LEU A 11 -19.86 2.25 -30.71
CA LEU A 11 -19.95 3.64 -30.27
C LEU A 11 -19.08 4.46 -31.23
N ALA A 12 -19.66 4.84 -32.35
CA ALA A 12 -19.05 5.76 -33.29
C ALA A 12 -18.71 7.05 -32.53
N VAL A 13 -17.44 7.21 -32.16
CA VAL A 13 -16.92 8.47 -31.62
C VAL A 13 -17.08 9.50 -32.75
N PRO A 14 -17.75 10.64 -32.53
CA PRO A 14 -17.87 11.69 -33.54
C PRO A 14 -16.50 12.06 -34.05
N ALA A 15 -16.35 12.18 -35.37
CA ALA A 15 -15.08 12.43 -36.06
C ALA A 15 -14.38 13.74 -35.63
N ASP A 16 -15.06 14.58 -34.88
CA ASP A 16 -14.59 15.92 -34.46
C ASP A 16 -14.03 15.95 -33.02
N ILE A 17 -14.05 14.82 -32.28
CA ILE A 17 -13.47 14.76 -30.95
C ILE A 17 -12.11 14.07 -31.05
N ALA A 18 -11.04 14.90 -31.09
CA ALA A 18 -9.68 14.43 -30.94
C ALA A 18 -9.35 14.27 -29.46
N GLY A 19 -9.24 13.02 -29.01
CA GLY A 19 -8.89 12.72 -27.64
C GLY A 19 -8.32 11.30 -27.49
N ALA A 20 -7.80 10.99 -26.33
CA ALA A 20 -7.24 9.69 -26.00
C ALA A 20 -7.97 9.05 -24.82
N MET A 21 -8.21 7.75 -24.91
CA MET A 21 -8.68 6.98 -23.76
C MET A 21 -7.47 6.42 -23.02
N VAL A 22 -7.38 6.75 -21.73
CA VAL A 22 -6.32 6.25 -20.85
C VAL A 22 -6.93 5.27 -19.84
N SER A 23 -6.34 4.10 -19.75
CA SER A 23 -6.70 3.11 -18.76
C SER A 23 -5.46 2.42 -18.21
N TRP A 24 -5.55 1.88 -16.99
CA TRP A 24 -4.48 1.13 -16.38
C TRP A 24 -4.99 -0.10 -15.65
N THR A 25 -4.16 -1.14 -15.65
CA THR A 25 -4.33 -2.33 -14.83
C THR A 25 -3.11 -2.44 -13.92
N LEU A 26 -3.36 -2.45 -12.61
CA LEU A 26 -2.30 -2.53 -11.61
C LEU A 26 -2.10 -3.97 -11.19
N ASN A 27 -0.84 -4.38 -11.08
CA ASN A 27 -0.50 -5.66 -10.49
C ASN A 27 -0.43 -5.56 -8.95
N SER A 28 -0.54 -6.68 -8.27
CA SER A 28 -0.47 -6.73 -6.79
C SER A 28 0.96 -6.62 -6.25
N ALA A 29 1.98 -6.58 -7.11
CA ALA A 29 3.37 -6.48 -6.68
C ALA A 29 3.75 -5.07 -6.23
N GLY A 30 3.00 -4.06 -6.71
CA GLY A 30 3.35 -2.66 -6.49
C GLY A 30 4.43 -2.17 -7.45
N ALA A 31 4.92 -0.94 -7.26
CA ALA A 31 6.08 -0.36 -7.93
C ALA A 31 6.95 0.33 -6.88
N LEU A 32 8.24 0.43 -7.12
CA LEU A 32 9.11 1.22 -6.27
C LEU A 32 8.92 2.71 -6.57
N TYR A 33 8.95 3.52 -5.52
CA TYR A 33 8.84 4.97 -5.64
C TYR A 33 9.92 5.55 -6.59
N ASP A 34 11.16 5.07 -6.45
CA ASP A 34 12.29 5.53 -7.26
C ASP A 34 12.10 5.18 -8.75
N GLU A 35 11.44 4.04 -9.06
CA GLU A 35 11.10 3.67 -10.44
C GLU A 35 10.00 4.58 -11.03
N ALA A 36 8.98 4.88 -10.24
CA ALA A 36 7.92 5.81 -10.65
C ALA A 36 8.48 7.23 -10.87
N ALA A 37 9.38 7.67 -9.97
CA ALA A 37 10.07 8.96 -10.11
C ALA A 37 10.94 9.02 -11.37
N GLY A 38 11.70 7.95 -11.65
CA GLY A 38 12.51 7.85 -12.87
C GLY A 38 11.66 7.91 -14.14
N ALA A 39 10.57 7.15 -14.19
CA ALA A 39 9.66 7.14 -15.34
C ALA A 39 9.02 8.52 -15.59
N LEU A 40 8.66 9.26 -14.54
CA LEU A 40 8.13 10.62 -14.67
C LEU A 40 9.21 11.60 -15.17
N ALA A 41 10.44 11.48 -14.66
CA ALA A 41 11.54 12.33 -15.10
C ALA A 41 11.88 12.07 -16.58
N GLU A 42 11.87 10.82 -17.05
CA GLU A 42 12.06 10.46 -18.45
C GLU A 42 10.94 11.01 -19.36
N ALA A 43 9.73 11.14 -18.82
CA ALA A 43 8.58 11.71 -19.52
C ALA A 43 8.48 13.24 -19.39
N ASP A 44 9.49 13.90 -18.83
CA ASP A 44 9.57 15.36 -18.58
C ASP A 44 8.42 15.91 -17.72
N PHE A 45 7.92 15.08 -16.79
CA PHE A 45 6.92 15.50 -15.81
C PHE A 45 7.55 16.20 -14.61
N ASP A 46 6.86 17.22 -14.10
CA ASP A 46 7.28 17.96 -12.91
C ASP A 46 7.28 17.02 -11.67
N PRO A 47 8.37 17.01 -10.86
CA PRO A 47 8.46 16.25 -9.63
C PRO A 47 7.32 16.44 -8.62
N GLN A 48 6.62 17.60 -8.68
CA GLN A 48 5.43 17.83 -7.82
C GLN A 48 4.29 16.82 -8.05
N PHE A 49 4.30 16.12 -9.18
CA PHE A 49 3.30 15.09 -9.50
C PHE A 49 3.71 13.69 -9.07
N LEU A 50 4.84 13.53 -8.39
CA LEU A 50 5.21 12.26 -7.79
C LEU A 50 4.15 11.78 -6.79
N PRO A 51 3.96 10.47 -6.66
CA PRO A 51 3.14 9.93 -5.60
C PRO A 51 3.76 10.26 -4.23
N GLU A 52 2.94 10.28 -3.20
CA GLU A 52 3.46 10.34 -1.83
C GLU A 52 4.08 8.99 -1.45
N GLU A 53 5.19 9.03 -0.72
CA GLU A 53 5.79 7.83 -0.15
C GLU A 53 4.81 7.13 0.81
N ALA A 54 4.93 5.82 0.95
CA ALA A 54 4.11 5.08 1.89
C ALA A 54 4.34 5.59 3.32
N SER A 55 3.26 5.81 4.07
CA SER A 55 3.43 6.13 5.49
C SER A 55 4.11 4.97 6.22
N PRO A 56 4.91 5.23 7.28
CA PRO A 56 5.54 4.17 8.07
C PRO A 56 4.56 3.10 8.56
N ALA A 57 3.33 3.49 8.89
CA ALA A 57 2.28 2.56 9.31
C ALA A 57 1.76 1.70 8.15
N SER A 58 1.55 2.28 6.97
CA SER A 58 1.12 1.54 5.76
C SER A 58 2.21 0.58 5.30
N ALA A 59 3.47 1.01 5.28
CA ALA A 59 4.61 0.17 4.93
C ALA A 59 4.70 -1.05 5.85
N LEU A 60 4.56 -0.85 7.18
CA LEU A 60 4.55 -1.95 8.14
C LEU A 60 3.38 -2.91 7.91
N LEU A 61 2.17 -2.40 7.68
CA LEU A 61 1.00 -3.24 7.41
C LEU A 61 1.19 -4.06 6.13
N HIS A 62 1.69 -3.45 5.06
CA HIS A 62 1.98 -4.14 3.80
C HIS A 62 3.01 -5.25 4.01
N MET A 63 4.12 -4.97 4.69
CA MET A 63 5.15 -5.96 4.99
C MET A 63 4.58 -7.15 5.78
N LEU A 64 3.91 -6.89 6.90
CA LEU A 64 3.33 -7.95 7.73
C LEU A 64 2.29 -8.77 6.96
N THR A 65 1.44 -8.11 6.18
CA THR A 65 0.44 -8.80 5.35
C THR A 65 1.11 -9.69 4.31
N LYS A 66 2.22 -9.27 3.73
CA LYS A 66 2.95 -10.07 2.73
C LYS A 66 3.68 -11.24 3.36
N LEU A 67 4.39 -11.02 4.46
CA LEU A 67 5.16 -12.05 5.17
C LEU A 67 4.26 -13.12 5.80
N TYR A 68 3.11 -12.70 6.33
CA TYR A 68 2.18 -13.56 7.07
C TYR A 68 0.86 -13.79 6.33
N ARG A 69 0.82 -13.55 5.01
CA ARG A 69 -0.35 -13.82 4.17
C ARG A 69 -0.52 -15.32 3.93
N ARG A 70 -0.90 -16.03 4.97
CA ARG A 70 -1.39 -17.40 4.87
C ARG A 70 -2.89 -17.39 5.15
N SER A 71 -3.59 -18.40 4.66
CA SER A 71 -5.03 -18.56 4.90
C SER A 71 -5.40 -18.70 6.38
N ASP A 72 -4.39 -18.96 7.22
CA ASP A 72 -4.47 -19.26 8.64
C ASP A 72 -3.87 -18.16 9.55
N THR A 73 -3.59 -16.97 9.01
CA THR A 73 -2.98 -15.88 9.79
C THR A 73 -3.64 -14.55 9.51
N LEU A 74 -4.01 -13.84 10.57
CA LEU A 74 -4.63 -12.52 10.53
C LEU A 74 -3.66 -11.46 11.06
N VAL A 75 -3.49 -10.37 10.32
CA VAL A 75 -2.79 -9.16 10.79
C VAL A 75 -3.82 -8.13 11.21
N LYS A 76 -3.83 -7.75 12.50
CA LYS A 76 -4.83 -6.86 13.07
C LYS A 76 -4.20 -5.64 13.73
N SER A 77 -4.76 -4.46 13.46
CA SER A 77 -4.36 -3.23 14.16
C SER A 77 -4.69 -3.30 15.65
N VAL A 78 -3.73 -2.95 16.48
CA VAL A 78 -3.89 -2.84 17.93
C VAL A 78 -4.44 -1.44 18.25
N PRO A 79 -5.49 -1.30 19.09
CA PRO A 79 -5.98 0.00 19.51
C PRO A 79 -4.92 0.81 20.26
N TYR A 80 -4.87 2.12 20.04
CA TYR A 80 -3.88 3.02 20.63
C TYR A 80 -3.76 2.90 22.16
N ARG A 81 -4.87 2.70 22.87
CA ARG A 81 -4.88 2.49 24.34
C ARG A 81 -4.06 1.29 24.82
N ASN A 82 -3.80 0.33 23.90
CA ASN A 82 -3.08 -0.91 24.17
C ASN A 82 -1.63 -0.86 23.63
N TYR A 83 -1.17 0.31 23.20
CA TYR A 83 0.21 0.48 22.76
C TYR A 83 1.17 0.31 23.93
N PRO A 84 2.38 -0.20 23.67
CA PRO A 84 3.40 -0.34 24.71
C PRO A 84 3.77 1.02 25.29
N LYS A 85 3.92 1.09 26.62
CA LYS A 85 4.28 2.30 27.35
C LYS A 85 5.77 2.35 27.63
N GLY A 86 6.29 3.56 27.82
CA GLY A 86 7.71 3.75 28.20
C GLY A 86 8.71 3.55 27.07
N ILE A 87 8.26 3.53 25.80
CA ILE A 87 9.12 3.42 24.64
C ILE A 87 9.51 4.82 24.17
N SER A 88 10.80 5.03 23.88
CA SER A 88 11.28 6.29 23.29
C SER A 88 10.75 6.47 21.87
N GLY A 89 10.37 7.72 21.53
CA GLY A 89 9.80 8.06 20.23
C GLY A 89 8.27 7.97 20.17
N ALA A 90 7.70 8.50 19.09
CA ALA A 90 6.25 8.52 18.87
C ALA A 90 5.80 7.25 18.15
N MET A 91 5.13 6.35 18.84
CA MET A 91 4.52 5.15 18.23
C MET A 91 3.44 5.55 17.23
N LYS A 92 3.56 5.11 15.99
CA LYS A 92 2.62 5.42 14.89
C LYS A 92 1.59 4.34 14.67
N ALA A 93 2.00 3.08 14.73
CA ALA A 93 1.10 1.93 14.60
C ALA A 93 1.66 0.73 15.36
N VAL A 94 0.77 -0.15 15.79
CA VAL A 94 1.10 -1.49 16.31
C VAL A 94 0.12 -2.47 15.67
N TYR A 95 0.65 -3.59 15.20
CA TYR A 95 -0.12 -4.70 14.64
C TYR A 95 0.15 -5.98 15.43
N ALA A 96 -0.89 -6.75 15.64
CA ALA A 96 -0.81 -8.11 16.16
C ALA A 96 -0.88 -9.08 14.99
N VAL A 97 0.01 -10.06 14.98
CA VAL A 97 -0.04 -11.22 14.09
C VAL A 97 -0.70 -12.36 14.86
N ILE A 98 -1.78 -12.88 14.32
CA ILE A 98 -2.68 -13.81 15.00
C ILE A 98 -2.83 -15.05 14.10
N PRO A 99 -2.16 -16.18 14.40
CA PRO A 99 -2.43 -17.44 13.72
C PRO A 99 -3.82 -17.96 14.10
N GLU A 100 -4.51 -18.56 13.16
CA GLU A 100 -5.72 -19.34 13.40
C GLU A 100 -5.32 -20.70 13.96
N GLU A 101 -5.66 -20.96 15.20
CA GLU A 101 -5.50 -22.30 15.80
C GLU A 101 -6.86 -23.02 15.77
N PRO A 102 -6.94 -24.20 15.12
CA PRO A 102 -8.15 -25.01 15.21
C PRO A 102 -8.36 -25.45 16.66
N ASP A 103 -9.47 -25.04 17.27
CA ASP A 103 -9.85 -25.56 18.59
C ASP A 103 -10.36 -26.99 18.43
N ALA A 104 -9.58 -27.95 18.89
CA ALA A 104 -9.92 -29.37 18.85
C ALA A 104 -11.19 -29.73 19.65
N SER A 105 -11.72 -28.81 20.46
CA SER A 105 -12.84 -29.11 21.39
C SER A 105 -14.19 -28.55 20.97
N ASP A 106 -14.28 -27.57 20.02
CA ASP A 106 -15.52 -26.81 19.89
C ASP A 106 -15.85 -26.30 18.46
N GLU A 107 -15.29 -26.83 17.42
CA GLU A 107 -15.48 -26.37 16.00
C GLU A 107 -15.31 -24.84 15.80
N LYS A 108 -14.86 -24.11 16.81
CA LYS A 108 -14.63 -22.68 16.77
C LYS A 108 -13.14 -22.41 16.61
N LEU A 109 -12.82 -21.52 15.68
CA LEU A 109 -11.47 -20.98 15.53
C LEU A 109 -11.13 -20.12 16.75
N ARG A 110 -10.04 -20.42 17.44
CA ARG A 110 -9.46 -19.55 18.46
C ARG A 110 -8.36 -18.72 17.81
N PHE A 111 -8.34 -17.45 18.13
CA PHE A 111 -7.32 -16.51 17.69
C PHE A 111 -6.50 -16.13 18.92
N SER A 112 -5.26 -16.60 18.99
CA SER A 112 -4.30 -16.15 19.99
C SER A 112 -3.30 -15.18 19.36
N GLU A 113 -3.04 -14.03 20.03
CA GLU A 113 -1.98 -13.12 19.58
C GLU A 113 -0.63 -13.83 19.71
N ALA A 114 0.02 -14.18 18.57
CA ALA A 114 1.33 -14.78 18.60
C ALA A 114 2.40 -13.76 18.97
N PHE A 115 2.36 -12.60 18.34
CA PHE A 115 3.31 -11.52 18.62
C PHE A 115 2.79 -10.17 18.12
N LYS A 116 3.48 -9.09 18.53
CA LYS A 116 3.18 -7.72 18.09
C LYS A 116 4.39 -7.07 17.46
N VAL A 117 4.14 -6.28 16.41
CA VAL A 117 5.15 -5.44 15.77
C VAL A 117 4.58 -4.04 15.62
N GLY A 118 5.39 -3.04 15.87
CA GLY A 118 5.00 -1.65 15.73
C GLY A 118 6.02 -0.83 14.96
N VAL A 119 5.64 0.38 14.60
CA VAL A 119 6.55 1.38 14.05
C VAL A 119 6.44 2.66 14.87
N ARG A 120 7.58 3.25 15.17
CA ARG A 120 7.74 4.51 15.91
C ARG A 120 8.63 5.46 15.13
N LEU A 121 8.43 6.75 15.32
CA LEU A 121 9.36 7.76 14.83
C LEU A 121 10.35 8.11 15.94
N VAL A 122 11.62 8.00 15.64
CA VAL A 122 12.73 8.33 16.54
C VAL A 122 13.47 9.52 15.97
N GLN A 123 13.79 10.49 16.81
CA GLN A 123 14.62 11.61 16.41
C GLN A 123 16.07 11.13 16.27
N VAL A 124 16.64 11.39 15.10
CA VAL A 124 18.06 11.14 14.79
C VAL A 124 18.72 12.49 14.52
N GLY A 125 19.93 12.66 15.07
CA GLY A 125 20.67 13.93 14.99
C GLY A 125 20.22 14.96 16.04
N ASP A 126 20.95 16.07 16.09
CA ASP A 126 20.74 17.16 17.03
C ASP A 126 20.59 18.50 16.30
N GLY A 127 19.89 19.44 16.93
CA GLY A 127 19.73 20.82 16.45
C GLY A 127 19.00 20.92 15.12
N ALA A 128 19.56 21.69 14.18
CA ALA A 128 18.92 21.98 12.88
C ALA A 128 18.93 20.78 11.91
N ASP A 129 19.81 19.81 12.14
CA ASP A 129 19.93 18.60 11.31
C ASP A 129 19.12 17.42 11.86
N ALA A 130 18.31 17.65 12.89
CA ALA A 130 17.47 16.61 13.47
C ALA A 130 16.32 16.23 12.52
N TYR A 131 16.17 14.93 12.28
CA TYR A 131 15.06 14.38 11.50
C TYR A 131 14.41 13.21 12.25
N LEU A 132 13.20 12.82 11.78
CA LEU A 132 12.47 11.69 12.34
C LEU A 132 12.63 10.48 11.43
N GLU A 133 13.16 9.40 12.00
CA GLU A 133 13.36 8.13 11.31
C GLU A 133 12.36 7.08 11.79
N PRO A 134 11.72 6.33 10.87
CA PRO A 134 10.86 5.23 11.23
C PRO A 134 11.68 4.01 11.69
N CYS A 135 11.47 3.61 12.94
CA CYS A 135 12.11 2.44 13.54
C CYS A 135 11.06 1.40 13.92
N LEU A 136 11.36 0.13 13.65
CA LEU A 136 10.51 -0.96 14.11
C LEU A 136 10.61 -1.15 15.62
N TRP A 137 9.53 -1.59 16.20
CA TRP A 137 9.43 -2.06 17.57
C TRP A 137 8.87 -3.49 17.55
N PHE A 138 9.45 -4.35 18.35
CA PHE A 138 9.07 -5.76 18.44
C PHE A 138 8.59 -6.09 19.84
N GLY A 139 7.51 -6.85 19.92
CA GLY A 139 7.07 -7.48 21.17
C GLY A 139 8.06 -8.58 21.60
N PRO A 140 8.02 -8.96 22.89
CA PRO A 140 8.95 -9.93 23.44
C PRO A 140 8.82 -11.35 22.84
N GLU A 141 7.71 -11.62 22.18
CA GLU A 141 7.41 -12.92 21.55
C GLU A 141 8.03 -13.07 20.15
N VAL A 142 8.58 -11.99 19.57
CA VAL A 142 9.17 -12.02 18.23
C VAL A 142 10.55 -12.67 18.30
N SER A 143 10.77 -13.69 17.48
CA SER A 143 12.08 -14.36 17.42
C SER A 143 13.13 -13.48 16.71
N GLN A 144 14.41 -13.74 17.01
CA GLN A 144 15.52 -12.98 16.41
C GLN A 144 15.54 -13.10 14.88
N ASP A 145 15.21 -14.27 14.33
CA ASP A 145 15.17 -14.47 12.87
C ASP A 145 14.06 -13.63 12.23
N GLN A 146 12.89 -13.55 12.87
CA GLN A 146 11.80 -12.69 12.41
C GLN A 146 12.16 -11.20 12.49
N ILE A 147 12.86 -10.78 13.55
CA ILE A 147 13.36 -9.41 13.70
C ILE A 147 14.27 -9.07 12.54
N SER A 148 15.32 -9.87 12.32
CA SER A 148 16.29 -9.65 11.24
C SER A 148 15.61 -9.58 9.87
N GLN A 149 14.71 -10.50 9.56
CA GLN A 149 13.97 -10.49 8.31
C GLN A 149 13.14 -9.21 8.14
N MET A 150 12.42 -8.77 9.18
CA MET A 150 11.59 -7.58 9.10
C MET A 150 12.43 -6.29 9.01
N GLU A 151 13.57 -6.22 9.70
CA GLU A 151 14.49 -5.09 9.60
C GLU A 151 15.13 -4.98 8.21
N ASP A 152 15.46 -6.10 7.57
CA ASP A 152 15.98 -6.14 6.21
C ASP A 152 14.92 -5.77 5.16
N ASP A 153 13.69 -6.22 5.35
CA ASP A 153 12.61 -6.02 4.39
C ASP A 153 11.96 -4.63 4.49
N TYR A 154 11.80 -4.07 5.70
CA TYR A 154 11.02 -2.87 5.96
C TYR A 154 11.44 -1.63 5.15
N PRO A 155 12.73 -1.33 4.93
CA PRO A 155 13.15 -0.21 4.08
C PRO A 155 12.60 -0.29 2.65
N ASN A 156 12.45 -1.50 2.10
CA ASN A 156 11.87 -1.69 0.76
C ASN A 156 10.37 -1.36 0.75
N TYR A 157 9.66 -1.68 1.83
CA TYR A 157 8.24 -1.36 1.95
C TYR A 157 7.95 0.12 2.19
N LEU A 158 8.89 0.88 2.76
CA LEU A 158 8.78 2.35 2.84
C LEU A 158 8.77 3.00 1.45
N LYS A 159 9.47 2.39 0.50
CA LYS A 159 9.56 2.85 -0.89
C LYS A 159 8.55 2.17 -1.83
N LEU A 160 7.76 1.24 -1.33
CA LEU A 160 6.81 0.49 -2.15
C LEU A 160 5.49 1.27 -2.28
N LEU A 161 5.14 1.60 -3.51
CA LEU A 161 3.82 2.07 -3.87
C LEU A 161 2.89 0.87 -4.07
N GLY A 162 1.96 0.65 -3.16
CA GLY A 162 0.92 -0.37 -3.31
C GLY A 162 -0.06 -0.02 -4.44
N SER A 163 -0.89 -0.99 -4.83
CA SER A 163 -1.86 -0.78 -5.92
C SER A 163 -2.86 0.35 -5.64
N SER A 164 -3.24 0.55 -4.38
CA SER A 164 -4.13 1.64 -3.96
C SER A 164 -3.48 3.01 -4.14
N GLU A 165 -2.24 3.16 -3.69
CA GLU A 165 -1.45 4.39 -3.83
C GLU A 165 -1.20 4.71 -5.31
N GLN A 166 -0.83 3.71 -6.10
CA GLN A 166 -0.66 3.84 -7.55
C GLN A 166 -1.96 4.28 -8.23
N SER A 167 -3.09 3.65 -7.89
CA SER A 167 -4.39 3.99 -8.48
C SER A 167 -4.81 5.42 -8.15
N LEU A 168 -4.63 5.86 -6.91
CA LEU A 168 -4.91 7.23 -6.49
C LEU A 168 -4.02 8.24 -7.22
N TRP A 169 -2.75 7.93 -7.34
CA TRP A 169 -1.80 8.76 -8.05
C TRP A 169 -2.13 8.88 -9.54
N LEU A 170 -2.34 7.77 -10.25
CA LEU A 170 -2.72 7.76 -11.66
C LEU A 170 -4.05 8.48 -11.90
N THR A 171 -5.01 8.33 -10.97
CA THR A 171 -6.27 9.08 -11.00
C THR A 171 -6.04 10.59 -10.89
N ARG A 172 -5.14 11.03 -10.01
CA ARG A 172 -4.76 12.44 -9.85
C ARG A 172 -4.10 12.97 -11.12
N LEU A 173 -3.15 12.20 -11.69
CA LEU A 173 -2.51 12.57 -12.97
C LEU A 173 -3.55 12.72 -14.09
N ALA A 174 -4.40 11.73 -14.30
CA ALA A 174 -5.41 11.76 -15.34
C ALA A 174 -6.34 12.97 -15.20
N LYS A 175 -6.84 13.25 -14.01
CA LYS A 175 -7.80 14.33 -13.77
C LYS A 175 -7.17 15.72 -13.71
N SER A 176 -6.10 15.86 -12.93
CA SER A 176 -5.58 17.18 -12.57
C SER A 176 -4.51 17.70 -13.51
N VAL A 177 -3.79 16.81 -14.19
CA VAL A 177 -2.71 17.16 -15.11
C VAL A 177 -3.17 17.08 -16.55
N LEU A 178 -3.84 15.97 -16.89
CA LEU A 178 -4.25 15.70 -18.27
C LEU A 178 -5.70 16.15 -18.57
N GLY A 179 -6.41 16.72 -17.59
CA GLY A 179 -7.78 17.19 -17.77
C GLY A 179 -8.79 16.08 -18.03
N GLY A 180 -8.45 14.84 -17.70
CA GLY A 180 -9.25 13.67 -18.03
C GLY A 180 -10.59 13.61 -17.32
N VAL A 181 -11.62 13.23 -18.06
CA VAL A 181 -12.98 12.98 -17.56
C VAL A 181 -13.14 11.47 -17.32
N ALA A 182 -13.61 11.10 -16.11
CA ALA A 182 -13.86 9.70 -15.79
C ALA A 182 -15.01 9.14 -16.64
N LEU A 183 -14.81 7.98 -17.23
CA LEU A 183 -15.86 7.29 -17.98
C LEU A 183 -16.76 6.50 -17.03
N GLU A 184 -18.06 6.43 -17.33
CA GLU A 184 -19.03 5.64 -16.56
C GLU A 184 -18.67 4.15 -16.59
N GLY A 185 -18.72 3.52 -15.41
CA GLY A 185 -18.58 2.06 -15.25
C GLY A 185 -17.21 1.53 -14.89
N GLY A 186 -16.18 2.36 -14.80
CA GLY A 186 -14.84 1.86 -14.46
C GLY A 186 -13.98 2.81 -13.64
N SER A 187 -13.51 2.35 -12.48
CA SER A 187 -12.37 2.97 -11.83
C SER A 187 -11.13 2.74 -12.72
N GLY A 188 -10.48 3.82 -13.14
CA GLY A 188 -9.25 3.76 -13.93
C GLY A 188 -9.41 3.87 -15.45
N HIS A 189 -10.56 4.37 -15.94
CA HIS A 189 -10.76 4.72 -17.34
C HIS A 189 -11.07 6.21 -17.48
N TYR A 190 -10.29 6.93 -18.26
CA TYR A 190 -10.40 8.37 -18.45
C TYR A 190 -10.33 8.72 -19.93
N PHE A 191 -11.14 9.69 -20.34
CA PHE A 191 -11.03 10.36 -21.64
C PHE A 191 -10.27 11.66 -21.44
N ILE A 192 -9.30 11.91 -22.31
CA ILE A 192 -8.44 13.09 -22.32
C ILE A 192 -8.61 13.76 -23.69
N GLU A 193 -9.02 15.04 -23.72
CA GLU A 193 -9.13 15.85 -24.94
C GLU A 193 -7.76 16.38 -25.38
#